data_d636d3d7efba79f69054e41e238376bc
#
_entry.id   d636d3d7efba79f69054e41e238376bc
#
_cell.length_a   1.000
_cell.length_b   1.000
_cell.length_c   1.000
_cell.angle_alpha   90.00
_cell.angle_beta   90.00
_cell.angle_gamma   90.00
#
_symmetry.space_group_name_H-M   'P 1'
#
loop_
_entity.id
_entity.type
_entity.pdbx_description
1 polymer ?
#
loop_
_entity_poly.entity_id
_entity_poly.type
_entity_poly.pdbx_seq_one_letter_code
_entity_poly.pdbx_strand_id
1 'polypeptide(L)'
;MNEESLPYRHGMHEAMGVLSGQWVTAVLASLTARPMTYSKLLEHINNTEERHGWVTHERPLRQKVLTDTLHRMQRDGLVVKINRPSRFGSTWYQLTPMGRSLLRSLLPLAKWAEDHRGDLSHARAAYLAAREAAVKSDN
;
A
#
# COMPACT_ATOMS: atom_id res chain seq x y z
N MET A 1 -4.64 24.56 -18.43
CA MET A 1 -3.78 23.41 -18.14
C MET A 1 -2.59 23.44 -19.09
N ASN A 2 -1.38 23.43 -18.54
CA ASN A 2 -0.14 23.48 -19.31
C ASN A 2 0.08 22.14 -20.03
N GLU A 3 0.55 22.18 -21.25
CA GLU A 3 0.95 20.97 -21.98
C GLU A 3 1.99 20.15 -21.22
N GLU A 4 2.82 20.83 -20.43
CA GLU A 4 3.83 20.21 -19.58
C GLU A 4 3.26 19.29 -18.48
N SER A 5 2.00 19.49 -18.07
CA SER A 5 1.36 18.68 -17.03
C SER A 5 0.78 17.37 -17.53
N LEU A 6 0.58 17.22 -18.84
CA LEU A 6 -0.02 16.03 -19.43
C LEU A 6 0.81 14.76 -19.22
N PRO A 7 2.15 14.77 -19.45
CA PRO A 7 2.97 13.57 -19.20
C PRO A 7 2.91 13.12 -17.74
N TYR A 8 2.95 14.04 -16.79
CA TYR A 8 2.85 13.71 -15.37
C TYR A 8 1.50 13.12 -15.00
N ARG A 9 0.43 13.66 -15.59
CA ARG A 9 -0.92 13.15 -15.33
C ARG A 9 -1.07 11.70 -15.77
N HIS A 10 -0.55 11.36 -16.95
CA HIS A 10 -0.60 9.98 -17.46
C HIS A 10 0.23 9.05 -16.59
N GLY A 11 1.46 9.44 -16.24
CA GLY A 11 2.33 8.67 -15.36
C GLY A 11 1.72 8.46 -13.98
N MET A 12 1.08 9.48 -13.42
CA MET A 12 0.37 9.34 -12.16
C MET A 12 -0.76 8.33 -12.24
N HIS A 13 -1.52 8.33 -13.31
CA HIS A 13 -2.60 7.37 -13.55
C HIS A 13 -2.04 5.94 -13.62
N GLU A 14 -0.95 5.76 -14.37
CA GLU A 14 -0.28 4.47 -14.47
C GLU A 14 0.22 3.98 -13.11
N ALA A 15 0.85 4.86 -12.34
CA ALA A 15 1.33 4.53 -10.99
C ALA A 15 0.20 4.11 -10.06
N MET A 16 -0.92 4.82 -10.11
CA MET A 16 -2.09 4.45 -9.31
C MET A 16 -2.62 3.08 -9.71
N GLY A 17 -2.56 2.72 -10.99
CA GLY A 17 -2.94 1.39 -11.47
C GLY A 17 -2.04 0.30 -10.91
N VAL A 18 -0.73 0.52 -10.88
CA VAL A 18 0.23 -0.42 -10.30
C VAL A 18 -0.02 -0.60 -8.80
N LEU A 19 -0.34 0.48 -8.10
CA LEU A 19 -0.62 0.48 -6.67
C LEU A 19 -2.04 0.03 -6.33
N SER A 20 -2.91 -0.15 -7.31
CA SER A 20 -4.30 -0.54 -7.06
C SER A 20 -4.32 -1.92 -6.39
N GLY A 21 -5.15 -2.03 -5.36
CA GLY A 21 -5.16 -3.18 -4.48
C GLY A 21 -4.72 -2.77 -3.09
N GLN A 22 -5.49 -3.19 -2.13
CA GLN A 22 -5.37 -2.69 -0.75
C GLN A 22 -4.05 -3.06 -0.07
N TRP A 23 -3.38 -4.10 -0.55
CA TRP A 23 -2.25 -4.69 0.19
C TRP A 23 -0.89 -4.56 -0.50
N VAL A 24 -0.82 -3.91 -1.68
CA VAL A 24 0.42 -3.76 -2.44
C VAL A 24 1.50 -3.05 -1.62
N THR A 25 1.15 -1.93 -1.00
CA THR A 25 2.11 -1.15 -0.19
C THR A 25 2.57 -1.91 1.05
N ALA A 26 1.69 -2.69 1.66
CA ALA A 26 2.05 -3.52 2.82
C ALA A 26 3.07 -4.60 2.44
N VAL A 27 2.90 -5.23 1.28
CA VAL A 27 3.85 -6.23 0.77
C VAL A 27 5.20 -5.58 0.44
N LEU A 28 5.19 -4.45 -0.26
CA LEU A 28 6.42 -3.71 -0.58
C LEU A 28 7.21 -3.38 0.68
N ALA A 29 6.53 -2.81 1.67
CA ALA A 29 7.16 -2.41 2.92
C ALA A 29 7.71 -3.62 3.69
N SER A 30 6.97 -4.72 3.73
CA SER A 30 7.36 -5.91 4.47
C SER A 30 8.59 -6.60 3.88
N LEU A 31 8.74 -6.60 2.57
CA LEU A 31 9.85 -7.26 1.89
C LEU A 31 11.11 -6.39 1.77
N THR A 32 11.08 -5.18 2.31
CA THR A 32 12.20 -4.24 2.21
C THR A 32 13.48 -4.77 2.84
N ALA A 33 13.38 -5.33 4.04
CA ALA A 33 14.55 -5.74 4.82
C ALA A 33 15.14 -7.07 4.32
N ARG A 34 14.28 -8.00 3.91
CA ARG A 34 14.72 -9.35 3.54
C ARG A 34 13.63 -10.12 2.80
N PRO A 35 14.00 -11.17 2.07
CA PRO A 35 13.00 -12.11 1.54
C PRO A 35 12.21 -12.78 2.66
N MET A 36 10.97 -13.13 2.38
CA MET A 36 10.11 -13.86 3.33
C MET A 36 9.41 -15.01 2.63
N THR A 37 9.11 -16.06 3.40
CA THR A 37 8.20 -17.10 2.94
C THR A 37 6.78 -16.55 2.92
N TYR A 38 5.89 -17.20 2.18
CA TYR A 38 4.48 -16.83 2.13
C TYR A 38 3.85 -16.73 3.52
N SER A 39 4.06 -17.75 4.35
CA SER A 39 3.49 -17.78 5.71
C SER A 39 4.03 -16.68 6.61
N LYS A 40 5.33 -16.41 6.51
CA LYS A 40 5.96 -15.34 7.28
C LYS A 40 5.47 -13.96 6.84
N LEU A 41 5.29 -13.78 5.53
CA LEU A 41 4.78 -12.51 4.99
C LEU A 41 3.36 -12.23 5.48
N LEU A 42 2.48 -13.23 5.41
CA LEU A 42 1.11 -13.11 5.90
C LEU A 42 1.06 -12.75 7.39
N GLU A 43 1.81 -13.50 8.19
CA GLU A 43 1.92 -13.27 9.63
C GLU A 43 2.49 -11.88 9.94
N HIS A 44 3.57 -11.50 9.26
CA HIS A 44 4.23 -10.22 9.49
C HIS A 44 3.31 -9.04 9.21
N ILE A 45 2.58 -9.06 8.09
CA ILE A 45 1.65 -7.98 7.73
C ILE A 45 0.54 -7.85 8.80
N ASN A 46 -0.11 -8.95 9.15
CA ASN A 46 -1.19 -8.92 10.13
C ASN A 46 -0.71 -8.51 11.52
N ASN A 47 0.44 -9.01 11.96
CA ASN A 47 1.01 -8.66 13.26
C ASN A 47 1.44 -7.18 13.32
N THR A 48 1.98 -6.64 12.24
CA THR A 48 2.39 -5.24 12.19
C THR A 48 1.19 -4.32 12.35
N GLU A 49 0.11 -4.57 11.65
CA GLU A 49 -1.10 -3.75 11.77
C GLU A 49 -1.73 -3.85 13.15
N GLU A 50 -1.81 -5.06 13.71
CA GLU A 50 -2.35 -5.29 15.05
C GLU A 50 -1.52 -4.59 16.13
N ARG A 51 -0.19 -4.73 16.09
CA ARG A 51 0.73 -4.13 17.07
C ARG A 51 0.68 -2.62 17.10
N HIS A 52 0.50 -2.00 15.95
CA HIS A 52 0.46 -0.53 15.83
C HIS A 52 -0.96 0.02 15.92
N GLY A 53 -1.96 -0.85 15.99
CA GLY A 53 -3.35 -0.41 16.04
C GLY A 53 -3.77 0.35 14.78
N TRP A 54 -3.14 0.06 13.64
CA TRP A 54 -3.47 0.72 12.39
C TRP A 54 -4.79 0.17 11.83
N VAL A 55 -5.78 1.03 11.69
CA VAL A 55 -7.03 0.69 11.04
C VAL A 55 -6.94 1.04 9.57
N THR A 56 -5.96 0.45 8.88
CA THR A 56 -5.72 0.70 7.46
C THR A 56 -6.66 -0.10 6.57
N HIS A 57 -7.14 -1.24 7.08
CA HIS A 57 -8.03 -2.15 6.37
C HIS A 57 -9.12 -2.64 7.31
N GLU A 58 -10.31 -2.88 6.77
CA GLU A 58 -11.44 -3.36 7.58
C GLU A 58 -11.23 -4.77 8.13
N ARG A 59 -10.44 -5.59 7.44
CA ARG A 59 -10.24 -6.98 7.77
C ARG A 59 -8.76 -7.35 7.70
N PRO A 60 -8.33 -8.32 8.51
CA PRO A 60 -6.97 -8.86 8.37
C PRO A 60 -6.74 -9.43 6.97
N LEU A 61 -5.49 -9.47 6.55
CA LEU A 61 -5.09 -10.05 5.28
C LEU A 61 -5.34 -11.56 5.30
N ARG A 62 -6.06 -12.06 4.30
CA ARG A 62 -6.35 -13.47 4.13
C ARG A 62 -5.48 -14.07 3.02
N GLN A 63 -5.31 -15.39 3.07
CA GLN A 63 -4.48 -16.12 2.11
C GLN A 63 -4.85 -15.85 0.66
N LYS A 64 -6.14 -15.88 0.31
CA LYS A 64 -6.56 -15.65 -1.07
C LYS A 64 -6.15 -14.26 -1.55
N VAL A 65 -6.36 -13.24 -0.72
CA VAL A 65 -6.03 -11.85 -1.05
C VAL A 65 -4.52 -11.68 -1.20
N LEU A 66 -3.72 -12.27 -0.31
CA LEU A 66 -2.27 -12.22 -0.44
C LEU A 66 -1.80 -12.93 -1.70
N THR A 67 -2.36 -14.11 -2.02
CA THR A 67 -2.03 -14.84 -3.24
C THR A 67 -2.31 -14.00 -4.49
N ASP A 68 -3.49 -13.39 -4.57
CA ASP A 68 -3.88 -12.55 -5.70
C ASP A 68 -2.97 -11.31 -5.80
N THR A 69 -2.64 -10.69 -4.66
CA THR A 69 -1.75 -9.54 -4.60
C THR A 69 -0.34 -9.89 -5.10
N LEU A 70 0.21 -11.00 -4.63
CA LEU A 70 1.54 -11.46 -5.04
C LEU A 70 1.58 -11.81 -6.54
N HIS A 71 0.53 -12.45 -7.06
CA HIS A 71 0.45 -12.74 -8.49
C HIS A 71 0.48 -11.47 -9.34
N ARG A 72 -0.26 -10.45 -8.93
CA ARG A 72 -0.25 -9.16 -9.63
C ARG A 72 1.11 -8.49 -9.55
N MET A 73 1.74 -8.52 -8.38
CA MET A 73 3.07 -7.93 -8.20
C MET A 73 4.14 -8.68 -8.98
N GLN A 74 4.02 -9.99 -9.10
CA GLN A 74 4.89 -10.78 -9.97
C GLN A 74 4.68 -10.44 -11.45
N ARG A 75 3.41 -10.33 -11.87
CA ARG A 75 3.06 -9.94 -13.23
C ARG A 75 3.68 -8.59 -13.59
N ASP A 76 3.64 -7.63 -12.65
CA ASP A 76 4.16 -6.29 -12.86
C ASP A 76 5.68 -6.19 -12.62
N GLY A 77 6.34 -7.30 -12.28
CA GLY A 77 7.80 -7.31 -12.09
C GLY A 77 8.30 -6.68 -10.80
N LEU A 78 7.43 -6.53 -9.80
CA LEU A 78 7.80 -5.90 -8.53
C LEU A 78 8.36 -6.90 -7.51
N VAL A 79 7.94 -8.15 -7.61
CA VAL A 79 8.28 -9.23 -6.71
C VAL A 79 8.65 -10.45 -7.53
N VAL A 80 9.58 -11.24 -7.04
CA VAL A 80 9.99 -12.50 -7.65
C VAL A 80 9.93 -13.62 -6.61
N LYS A 81 9.51 -14.80 -7.06
CA LYS A 81 9.64 -16.03 -6.27
C LYS A 81 11.05 -16.54 -6.35
N ILE A 82 11.61 -16.95 -5.23
CA ILE A 82 12.88 -17.62 -5.17
C ILE A 82 12.72 -18.95 -4.44
N ASN A 83 13.29 -19.99 -5.03
CA ASN A 83 13.33 -21.31 -4.40
C ASN A 83 14.66 -21.41 -3.65
N ARG A 84 14.58 -21.27 -2.31
CA ARG A 84 15.73 -21.53 -1.47
C ARG A 84 15.71 -22.99 -1.05
N PRO A 85 16.86 -23.67 -1.07
CA PRO A 85 16.93 -25.00 -0.49
C PRO A 85 16.55 -24.89 0.98
N SER A 86 15.40 -25.42 1.34
CA SER A 86 14.99 -25.53 2.74
C SER A 86 14.47 -26.94 2.95
N ARG A 87 14.53 -27.40 4.20
CA ARG A 87 14.02 -28.73 4.59
C ARG A 87 12.58 -28.96 4.18
N PHE A 88 11.83 -27.88 3.96
CA PHE A 88 10.38 -27.92 3.75
C PHE A 88 9.94 -27.40 2.39
N GLY A 89 10.87 -27.13 1.49
CA GLY A 89 10.54 -26.66 0.13
C GLY A 89 9.75 -25.36 0.10
N SER A 90 9.99 -24.45 1.04
CA SER A 90 9.23 -23.21 1.16
C SER A 90 9.52 -22.26 0.00
N THR A 91 8.46 -21.65 -0.54
CA THR A 91 8.57 -20.59 -1.53
C THR A 91 8.87 -19.27 -0.83
N TRP A 92 9.87 -18.57 -1.31
CA TRP A 92 10.28 -17.27 -0.80
C TRP A 92 9.93 -16.18 -1.79
N TYR A 93 9.65 -15.00 -1.30
CA TYR A 93 9.35 -13.81 -2.10
C TYR A 93 10.37 -12.74 -1.80
N GLN A 94 10.77 -12.00 -2.83
CA GLN A 94 11.78 -10.96 -2.73
C GLN A 94 11.39 -9.80 -3.65
N LEU A 95 11.68 -8.57 -3.23
CA LEU A 95 11.53 -7.42 -4.11
C LEU A 95 12.56 -7.47 -5.23
N THR A 96 12.11 -7.13 -6.43
CA THR A 96 13.02 -6.87 -7.56
C THR A 96 13.63 -5.46 -7.40
N PRO A 97 14.66 -5.12 -8.17
CA PRO A 97 15.14 -3.74 -8.22
C PRO A 97 14.03 -2.73 -8.57
N MET A 98 13.12 -3.11 -9.46
CA MET A 98 11.97 -2.27 -9.81
C MET A 98 11.01 -2.11 -8.63
N GLY A 99 10.76 -3.17 -7.87
CA GLY A 99 9.93 -3.10 -6.65
C GLY A 99 10.54 -2.19 -5.60
N ARG A 100 11.87 -2.24 -5.42
CA ARG A 100 12.60 -1.36 -4.51
C ARG A 100 12.53 0.09 -4.98
N SER A 101 12.64 0.32 -6.28
CA SER A 101 12.52 1.64 -6.89
C SER A 101 11.13 2.23 -6.64
N LEU A 102 10.08 1.43 -6.81
CA LEU A 102 8.72 1.87 -6.52
C LEU A 102 8.56 2.27 -5.06
N LEU A 103 9.04 1.45 -4.15
CA LEU A 103 8.99 1.76 -2.71
C LEU A 103 9.68 3.09 -2.40
N ARG A 104 10.89 3.32 -2.94
CA ARG A 104 11.59 4.59 -2.75
C ARG A 104 10.79 5.78 -3.26
N SER A 105 10.07 5.61 -4.35
CA SER A 105 9.21 6.67 -4.92
C SER A 105 8.01 6.98 -4.02
N LEU A 106 7.55 6.01 -3.22
CA LEU A 106 6.43 6.18 -2.31
C LEU A 106 6.82 6.86 -0.99
N LEU A 107 8.09 6.85 -0.61
CA LEU A 107 8.52 7.42 0.67
C LEU A 107 8.20 8.92 0.79
N PRO A 108 8.47 9.77 -0.22
CA PRO A 108 8.05 11.17 -0.14
C PRO A 108 6.54 11.35 -0.03
N LEU A 109 5.77 10.49 -0.69
CA LEU A 109 4.31 10.53 -0.60
C LEU A 109 3.83 10.15 0.82
N ALA A 110 4.44 9.12 1.40
CA ALA A 110 4.15 8.72 2.77
C ALA A 110 4.47 9.85 3.75
N LYS A 111 5.60 10.53 3.55
CA LYS A 111 5.98 11.68 4.38
C LYS A 111 4.96 12.81 4.27
N TRP A 112 4.48 13.09 3.06
CA TRP A 112 3.42 14.09 2.86
C TRP A 112 2.19 13.76 3.70
N ALA A 113 1.75 12.51 3.69
CA ALA A 113 0.59 12.08 4.46
C ALA A 113 0.80 12.21 5.97
N GLU A 114 1.99 11.86 6.46
CA GLU A 114 2.33 12.02 7.87
C GLU A 114 2.37 13.49 8.28
N ASP A 115 2.98 14.34 7.47
CA ASP A 115 3.11 15.76 7.74
C ASP A 115 1.75 16.48 7.73
N HIS A 116 0.80 15.97 6.97
CA HIS A 116 -0.52 16.60 6.79
C HIS A 116 -1.66 15.86 7.51
N ARG A 117 -1.33 14.85 8.32
CA ARG A 117 -2.35 14.06 9.03
C ARG A 117 -3.31 14.92 9.85
N GLY A 118 -2.77 15.87 10.60
CA GLY A 118 -3.58 16.79 11.38
C GLY A 118 -4.44 17.70 10.53
N ASP A 119 -3.87 18.26 9.47
CA ASP A 119 -4.58 19.14 8.54
C ASP A 119 -5.72 18.40 7.83
N LEU A 120 -5.48 17.17 7.40
CA LEU A 120 -6.50 16.34 6.76
C LEU A 120 -7.66 16.04 7.73
N SER A 121 -7.35 15.67 8.96
CA SER A 121 -8.36 15.39 9.98
C SER A 121 -9.18 16.63 10.30
N HIS A 122 -8.53 17.77 10.44
CA HIS A 122 -9.17 19.05 10.70
C HIS A 122 -10.09 19.46 9.54
N ALA A 123 -9.61 19.35 8.31
CA ALA A 123 -10.39 19.72 7.13
C ALA A 123 -11.64 18.85 6.98
N ARG A 124 -11.50 17.54 7.23
CA ARG A 124 -12.62 16.59 7.15
C ARG A 124 -13.67 16.87 8.22
N ALA A 125 -13.22 17.15 9.45
CA ALA A 125 -14.14 17.49 10.55
C ALA A 125 -14.88 18.80 10.29
N ALA A 126 -14.20 19.83 9.80
CA ALA A 126 -14.80 21.10 9.46
C ALA A 126 -15.84 20.97 8.33
N TYR A 127 -15.55 20.15 7.34
CA TYR A 127 -16.47 19.89 6.23
C TYR A 127 -17.76 19.20 6.72
N LEU A 128 -17.63 18.19 7.57
CA LEU A 128 -18.78 17.49 8.15
C LEU A 128 -19.64 18.39 9.02
N ALA A 129 -19.00 19.21 9.85
CA ALA A 129 -19.71 20.19 10.70
C ALA A 129 -20.49 21.21 9.87
N ALA A 130 -19.91 21.69 8.77
CA ALA A 130 -20.57 22.62 7.86
C ALA A 130 -21.79 21.98 7.17
N ARG A 131 -21.66 20.71 6.77
CA ARG A 131 -22.78 19.98 6.17
C ARG A 131 -23.93 19.75 7.16
N GLU A 132 -23.63 19.41 8.40
CA GLU A 132 -24.64 19.24 9.45
C GLU A 132 -25.38 20.55 9.74
N ALA A 133 -24.64 21.65 9.80
CA ALA A 133 -25.23 22.97 10.00
C ALA A 133 -26.16 23.34 8.83
N ALA A 134 -25.77 23.06 7.59
CA ALA A 134 -26.57 23.31 6.40
C ALA A 134 -27.90 22.51 6.41
N VAL A 135 -27.82 21.22 6.79
CA VAL A 135 -29.02 20.36 6.89
C VAL A 135 -29.96 20.86 7.97
N LYS A 136 -29.45 21.32 9.11
CA LYS A 136 -30.27 21.85 10.19
C LYS A 136 -30.96 23.17 9.85
N SER A 137 -30.33 23.99 8.99
CA SER A 137 -30.91 25.27 8.60
C SER A 137 -32.05 25.14 7.56
N ASP A 138 -32.11 24.01 6.84
CA ASP A 138 -33.15 23.73 5.86
C ASP A 138 -34.40 23.06 6.46
N ASN A 139 -34.38 22.78 7.73
CA ASN A 139 -35.55 22.29 8.51
C ASN A 139 -36.16 23.45 9.30
#